data_7be2805ea7f6630e144ae5824750ab9b
#
_entry.id   7be2805ea7f6630e144ae5824750ab9b
#
_cell.length_a   1.000
_cell.length_b   1.000
_cell.length_c   1.000
_cell.angle_alpha   90.00
_cell.angle_beta   90.00
_cell.angle_gamma   90.00
#
_symmetry.space_group_name_H-M   'P 1'
#
loop_
_entity.id
_entity.type
_entity.pdbx_description
1 polymer ?
#
loop_
_entity_poly.entity_id
_entity_poly.type
_entity_poly.pdbx_seq_one_letter_code
_entity_poly.pdbx_strand_id
1 'polypeptide(L)'
;MYLMLLLLPLNACFNYVLIYGAFGVPEMGGAGAGLGTYLAYWVLLIIAIFILCKHPKVAPYQLWKPQPYDLKGIKEVLHLGLPIGGIVFAEVIIFSLVGLLMAKFPSLTIASHQSAMNFSNMMYAFPVSISSTMAIIVSYELGAGRPEVVKQYCRLGRLIAFGFAIITLAFLYTFRYQLAGLYGKDPIFVQQTTIFMTFSLFFQVADTFAAPLQGILRGYKDTTVPFLLGVFSYWCISIPLGIFLDHVTDLGPYSYWIGLISSLVVSGICYQLRLWQIQKKYQIS
;
A
#
# COMPACT_ATOMS: atom_id res chain seq x y z
N MET A 1 10.83 13.56 6.18
CA MET A 1 9.68 13.46 7.09
C MET A 1 8.99 14.81 7.27
N TYR A 2 9.63 15.86 7.79
CA TYR A 2 9.00 17.18 8.02
C TYR A 2 8.40 17.81 6.76
N LEU A 3 9.03 17.66 5.59
CA LEU A 3 8.48 18.14 4.32
C LEU A 3 7.15 17.50 3.96
N MET A 4 7.00 16.19 4.21
CA MET A 4 5.73 15.49 3.95
C MET A 4 4.63 15.90 4.94
N LEU A 5 4.98 16.25 6.18
CA LEU A 5 4.02 16.82 7.12
C LEU A 5 3.53 18.22 6.69
N LEU A 6 4.40 19.00 6.03
CA LEU A 6 4.05 20.31 5.49
C LEU A 6 3.08 20.21 4.29
N LEU A 7 3.10 19.08 3.56
CA LEU A 7 2.19 18.86 2.43
C LEU A 7 0.72 18.91 2.85
N LEU A 8 0.38 18.36 4.03
CA LEU A 8 -1.00 18.30 4.54
C LEU A 8 -1.66 19.68 4.67
N PRO A 9 -1.09 20.63 5.45
CA PRO A 9 -1.69 21.96 5.58
C PRO A 9 -1.63 22.75 4.26
N LEU A 10 -0.58 22.61 3.44
CA LEU A 10 -0.51 23.26 2.13
C LEU A 10 -1.63 22.76 1.20
N ASN A 11 -1.80 21.45 1.14
CA ASN A 11 -2.85 20.85 0.30
C ASN A 11 -4.25 21.28 0.79
N ALA A 12 -4.50 21.28 2.10
CA ALA A 12 -5.75 21.74 2.67
C ALA A 12 -6.03 23.23 2.36
N CYS A 13 -5.02 24.10 2.48
CA CYS A 13 -5.11 25.51 2.16
C CYS A 13 -5.44 25.74 0.69
N PHE A 14 -4.66 25.16 -0.23
CA PHE A 14 -4.88 25.34 -1.66
C PHE A 14 -6.21 24.75 -2.12
N ASN A 15 -6.60 23.59 -1.60
CA ASN A 15 -7.89 22.98 -1.89
C ASN A 15 -9.05 23.88 -1.40
N TYR A 16 -8.95 24.42 -0.18
CA TYR A 16 -9.98 25.31 0.33
C TYR A 16 -10.15 26.55 -0.55
N VAL A 17 -9.06 27.19 -0.95
CA VAL A 17 -9.08 28.40 -1.79
C VAL A 17 -9.64 28.11 -3.18
N LEU A 18 -9.21 27.02 -3.81
CA LEU A 18 -9.55 26.74 -5.22
C LEU A 18 -10.91 26.03 -5.39
N ILE A 19 -11.30 25.19 -4.43
CA ILE A 19 -12.60 24.49 -4.48
C ILE A 19 -13.73 25.48 -4.23
N TYR A 20 -13.59 26.31 -3.18
CA TYR A 20 -14.67 27.20 -2.72
C TYR A 20 -14.54 28.64 -3.22
N GLY A 21 -13.53 28.98 -4.00
CA GLY A 21 -13.38 30.33 -4.54
C GLY A 21 -13.02 31.38 -3.50
N ALA A 22 -12.30 31.01 -2.41
CA ALA A 22 -11.91 31.97 -1.39
C ALA A 22 -10.89 32.99 -1.93
N PHE A 23 -10.83 34.17 -1.29
CA PHE A 23 -9.90 35.26 -1.62
C PHE A 23 -10.03 35.82 -3.06
N GLY A 24 -11.22 35.72 -3.68
CA GLY A 24 -11.49 36.29 -4.99
C GLY A 24 -11.06 35.42 -6.18
N VAL A 25 -10.65 34.18 -5.91
CA VAL A 25 -10.41 33.17 -6.97
C VAL A 25 -11.76 32.57 -7.38
N PRO A 26 -12.00 32.31 -8.69
CA PRO A 26 -13.25 31.67 -9.11
C PRO A 26 -13.36 30.25 -8.51
N GLU A 27 -14.57 29.88 -8.13
CA GLU A 27 -14.88 28.54 -7.64
C GLU A 27 -14.66 27.50 -8.75
N MET A 28 -13.75 26.56 -8.51
CA MET A 28 -13.32 25.56 -9.52
C MET A 28 -13.82 24.14 -9.16
N GLY A 29 -14.43 23.93 -8.00
CA GLY A 29 -14.96 22.63 -7.59
C GLY A 29 -13.91 21.50 -7.70
N GLY A 30 -14.27 20.42 -8.40
CA GLY A 30 -13.37 19.26 -8.58
C GLY A 30 -12.05 19.58 -9.31
N ALA A 31 -12.06 20.51 -10.28
CA ALA A 31 -10.84 20.96 -10.93
C ALA A 31 -9.92 21.71 -9.94
N GLY A 32 -10.51 22.47 -9.01
CA GLY A 32 -9.79 23.16 -7.95
C GLY A 32 -9.06 22.21 -7.00
N ALA A 33 -9.64 21.04 -6.69
CA ALA A 33 -8.98 19.99 -5.90
C ALA A 33 -7.72 19.43 -6.59
N GLY A 34 -7.79 19.21 -7.90
CA GLY A 34 -6.64 18.78 -8.71
C GLY A 34 -5.52 19.82 -8.73
N LEU A 35 -5.89 21.08 -9.01
CA LEU A 35 -4.93 22.18 -9.02
C LEU A 35 -4.32 22.48 -7.65
N GLY A 36 -5.10 22.38 -6.57
CA GLY A 36 -4.63 22.60 -5.21
C GLY A 36 -3.57 21.57 -4.81
N THR A 37 -3.81 20.32 -5.15
CA THR A 37 -2.83 19.23 -4.92
C THR A 37 -1.57 19.46 -5.76
N TYR A 38 -1.70 19.82 -7.03
CA TYR A 38 -0.57 20.13 -7.90
C TYR A 38 0.30 21.26 -7.35
N LEU A 39 -0.32 22.38 -6.96
CA LEU A 39 0.41 23.52 -6.39
C LEU A 39 1.11 23.17 -5.07
N ALA A 40 0.48 22.37 -4.20
CA ALA A 40 1.09 21.92 -2.96
C ALA A 40 2.37 21.10 -3.20
N TYR A 41 2.38 20.22 -4.19
CA TYR A 41 3.58 19.47 -4.58
C TYR A 41 4.67 20.36 -5.19
N TRP A 42 4.31 21.38 -5.99
CA TRP A 42 5.30 22.32 -6.53
C TRP A 42 5.96 23.16 -5.44
N VAL A 43 5.18 23.67 -4.49
CA VAL A 43 5.74 24.39 -3.34
C VAL A 43 6.67 23.49 -2.55
N LEU A 44 6.27 22.24 -2.31
CA LEU A 44 7.09 21.26 -1.62
C LEU A 44 8.42 20.98 -2.37
N LEU A 45 8.34 20.85 -3.69
CA LEU A 45 9.52 20.64 -4.55
C LEU A 45 10.50 21.82 -4.44
N ILE A 46 10.00 23.05 -4.51
CA ILE A 46 10.84 24.26 -4.38
C ILE A 46 11.52 24.29 -3.01
N ILE A 47 10.79 24.01 -1.94
CA ILE A 47 11.34 23.95 -0.59
C ILE A 47 12.39 22.84 -0.48
N ALA A 48 12.12 21.65 -1.07
CA ALA A 48 13.07 20.55 -1.09
C ALA A 48 14.37 20.91 -1.80
N ILE A 49 14.29 21.54 -2.99
CA ILE A 49 15.45 22.01 -3.74
C ILE A 49 16.25 23.03 -2.91
N PHE A 50 15.57 23.98 -2.28
CA PHE A 50 16.22 24.99 -1.44
C PHE A 50 16.98 24.35 -0.27
N ILE A 51 16.38 23.36 0.41
CA ILE A 51 17.00 22.60 1.48
C ILE A 51 18.22 21.83 0.95
N LEU A 52 18.07 21.13 -0.18
CA LEU A 52 19.16 20.37 -0.80
C LEU A 52 20.35 21.26 -1.18
N CYS A 53 20.09 22.49 -1.64
CA CYS A 53 21.14 23.44 -1.99
C CYS A 53 21.88 24.01 -0.78
N LYS A 54 21.17 24.27 0.34
CA LYS A 54 21.71 25.00 1.48
C LYS A 54 22.07 24.15 2.70
N HIS A 55 21.60 22.92 2.79
CA HIS A 55 21.79 22.11 3.99
C HIS A 55 23.21 21.55 4.10
N PRO A 56 23.97 21.84 5.19
CA PRO A 56 25.38 21.45 5.33
C PRO A 56 25.62 19.92 5.21
N LYS A 57 24.66 19.10 5.66
CA LYS A 57 24.77 17.63 5.57
C LYS A 57 24.62 17.08 4.15
N VAL A 58 24.12 17.89 3.22
CA VAL A 58 23.92 17.49 1.81
C VAL A 58 25.08 17.98 0.94
N ALA A 59 25.77 19.06 1.35
CA ALA A 59 26.90 19.64 0.62
C ALA A 59 27.99 18.60 0.24
N PRO A 60 28.36 17.63 1.09
CA PRO A 60 29.39 16.62 0.75
C PRO A 60 29.00 15.72 -0.43
N TYR A 61 27.72 15.52 -0.70
CA TYR A 61 27.23 14.67 -1.80
C TYR A 61 27.36 15.32 -3.17
N GLN A 62 27.62 16.63 -3.24
CA GLN A 62 27.85 17.38 -4.50
C GLN A 62 26.80 17.09 -5.58
N LEU A 63 25.52 17.03 -5.21
CA LEU A 63 24.42 16.59 -6.07
C LEU A 63 24.29 17.35 -7.39
N TRP A 64 24.79 18.60 -7.44
CA TRP A 64 24.71 19.48 -8.60
C TRP A 64 25.92 19.39 -9.53
N LYS A 65 26.95 18.60 -9.16
CA LYS A 65 28.08 18.37 -10.06
C LYS A 65 27.75 17.26 -11.04
N PRO A 66 27.91 17.48 -12.34
CA PRO A 66 27.71 16.43 -13.32
C PRO A 66 28.70 15.29 -13.03
N GLN A 67 28.16 14.10 -12.86
CA GLN A 67 28.94 12.86 -12.68
C GLN A 67 28.90 12.04 -13.96
N PRO A 68 29.96 11.29 -14.28
CA PRO A 68 29.93 10.38 -15.40
C PRO A 68 28.84 9.32 -15.20
N TYR A 69 28.18 8.91 -16.29
CA TYR A 69 27.12 7.90 -16.24
C TYR A 69 27.68 6.56 -15.74
N ASP A 70 27.19 6.11 -14.58
CA ASP A 70 27.45 4.75 -14.09
C ASP A 70 26.38 3.79 -14.59
N LEU A 71 26.61 3.18 -15.76
CA LEU A 71 25.69 2.20 -16.35
C LEU A 71 25.49 0.96 -15.47
N LYS A 72 26.49 0.58 -14.66
CA LYS A 72 26.37 -0.55 -13.72
C LYS A 72 25.39 -0.20 -12.59
N GLY A 73 25.54 0.97 -11.97
CA GLY A 73 24.64 1.46 -10.95
C GLY A 73 23.21 1.61 -11.48
N ILE A 74 23.03 2.18 -12.68
CA ILE A 74 21.70 2.30 -13.31
C ILE A 74 21.08 0.91 -13.51
N LYS A 75 21.83 -0.07 -14.01
CA LYS A 75 21.34 -1.43 -14.20
C LYS A 75 20.95 -2.11 -12.89
N GLU A 76 21.71 -1.90 -11.81
CA GLU A 76 21.36 -2.42 -10.47
C GLU A 76 20.06 -1.81 -9.96
N VAL A 77 19.92 -0.49 -10.06
CA VAL A 77 18.69 0.22 -9.66
C VAL A 77 17.49 -0.27 -10.46
N LEU A 78 17.59 -0.44 -11.76
CA LEU A 78 16.52 -0.96 -12.59
C LEU A 78 16.22 -2.43 -12.27
N HIS A 79 17.21 -3.26 -12.05
CA HIS A 79 17.02 -4.68 -11.70
C HIS A 79 16.23 -4.86 -10.39
N LEU A 80 16.47 -4.00 -9.41
CA LEU A 80 15.72 -4.00 -8.15
C LEU A 80 14.39 -3.27 -8.26
N GLY A 81 14.37 -2.13 -8.93
CA GLY A 81 13.21 -1.23 -9.00
C GLY A 81 12.09 -1.72 -9.89
N LEU A 82 12.40 -2.32 -11.06
CA LEU A 82 11.38 -2.81 -11.97
C LEU A 82 10.46 -3.89 -11.35
N PRO A 83 10.98 -4.92 -10.65
CA PRO A 83 10.11 -5.87 -9.96
C PRO A 83 9.29 -5.24 -8.85
N ILE A 84 9.86 -4.29 -8.09
CA ILE A 84 9.14 -3.57 -7.03
C ILE A 84 8.01 -2.74 -7.63
N GLY A 85 8.28 -1.98 -8.69
CA GLY A 85 7.26 -1.23 -9.41
C GLY A 85 6.21 -2.14 -10.06
N GLY A 86 6.65 -3.26 -10.60
CA GLY A 86 5.78 -4.24 -11.25
C GLY A 86 4.76 -4.88 -10.29
N ILE A 87 5.15 -5.20 -9.05
CA ILE A 87 4.20 -5.76 -8.09
C ILE A 87 3.17 -4.70 -7.66
N VAL A 88 3.59 -3.46 -7.40
CA VAL A 88 2.67 -2.37 -7.08
C VAL A 88 1.70 -2.11 -8.24
N PHE A 89 2.20 -2.12 -9.47
CA PHE A 89 1.39 -1.99 -10.67
C PHE A 89 0.35 -3.12 -10.79
N ALA A 90 0.78 -4.38 -10.56
CA ALA A 90 -0.11 -5.53 -10.56
C ALA A 90 -1.20 -5.44 -9.49
N GLU A 91 -0.85 -4.96 -8.29
CA GLU A 91 -1.80 -4.70 -7.20
C GLU A 91 -2.83 -3.63 -7.58
N VAL A 92 -2.41 -2.50 -8.10
CA VAL A 92 -3.32 -1.42 -8.51
C VAL A 92 -4.28 -1.90 -9.61
N ILE A 93 -3.77 -2.65 -10.60
CA ILE A 93 -4.62 -3.18 -11.67
C ILE A 93 -5.64 -4.18 -11.13
N ILE A 94 -5.27 -5.08 -10.21
CA ILE A 94 -6.21 -6.07 -9.69
C ILE A 94 -7.37 -5.39 -8.95
N PHE A 95 -7.11 -4.37 -8.13
CA PHE A 95 -8.16 -3.60 -7.46
C PHE A 95 -9.05 -2.86 -8.45
N SER A 96 -8.46 -2.26 -9.49
CA SER A 96 -9.20 -1.58 -10.55
C SER A 96 -10.07 -2.56 -11.34
N LEU A 97 -9.56 -3.76 -11.62
CA LEU A 97 -10.29 -4.81 -12.32
C LEU A 97 -11.45 -5.35 -11.47
N VAL A 98 -11.25 -5.58 -10.18
CA VAL A 98 -12.33 -5.94 -9.26
C VAL A 98 -13.39 -4.84 -9.24
N GLY A 99 -13.00 -3.56 -9.19
CA GLY A 99 -13.94 -2.44 -9.30
C GLY A 99 -14.74 -2.45 -10.60
N LEU A 100 -14.11 -2.82 -11.72
CA LEU A 100 -14.78 -2.97 -13.02
C LEU A 100 -15.74 -4.18 -13.03
N LEU A 101 -15.35 -5.31 -12.45
CA LEU A 101 -16.20 -6.48 -12.32
C LEU A 101 -17.43 -6.23 -11.41
N MET A 102 -17.31 -5.30 -10.47
CA MET A 102 -18.44 -4.83 -9.66
C MET A 102 -19.47 -4.03 -10.45
N ALA A 103 -19.13 -3.50 -11.63
CA ALA A 103 -20.03 -2.67 -12.44
C ALA A 103 -21.31 -3.41 -12.92
N LYS A 104 -21.33 -4.74 -12.89
CA LYS A 104 -22.52 -5.56 -13.20
C LYS A 104 -23.58 -5.55 -12.09
N PHE A 105 -23.23 -5.12 -10.88
CA PHE A 105 -24.14 -5.09 -9.74
C PHE A 105 -24.86 -3.74 -9.62
N PRO A 106 -25.95 -3.66 -8.83
CA PRO A 106 -26.67 -2.41 -8.60
C PRO A 106 -25.78 -1.30 -8.05
N SER A 107 -26.11 -0.06 -8.36
CA SER A 107 -25.34 1.13 -7.94
C SER A 107 -25.11 1.21 -6.43
N LEU A 108 -26.09 0.78 -5.63
CA LEU A 108 -25.96 0.70 -4.17
C LEU A 108 -24.83 -0.25 -3.76
N THR A 109 -24.73 -1.40 -4.41
CA THR A 109 -23.69 -2.40 -4.16
C THR A 109 -22.31 -1.86 -4.53
N ILE A 110 -22.20 -1.16 -5.66
CA ILE A 110 -20.95 -0.51 -6.10
C ILE A 110 -20.53 0.55 -5.08
N ALA A 111 -21.48 1.39 -4.63
CA ALA A 111 -21.20 2.41 -3.63
C ALA A 111 -20.77 1.81 -2.28
N SER A 112 -21.41 0.73 -1.83
CA SER A 112 -21.07 0.01 -0.60
C SER A 112 -19.67 -0.63 -0.69
N HIS A 113 -19.35 -1.28 -1.81
CA HIS A 113 -18.02 -1.84 -2.09
C HIS A 113 -16.96 -0.74 -2.06
N GLN A 114 -17.20 0.39 -2.76
CA GLN A 114 -16.24 1.47 -2.86
C GLN A 114 -15.98 2.14 -1.51
N SER A 115 -16.99 2.25 -0.65
CA SER A 115 -16.84 2.75 0.72
C SER A 115 -15.97 1.83 1.57
N ALA A 116 -16.17 0.52 1.49
CA ALA A 116 -15.34 -0.46 2.19
C ALA A 116 -13.90 -0.48 1.65
N MET A 117 -13.69 -0.35 0.33
CA MET A 117 -12.37 -0.25 -0.28
C MET A 117 -11.65 1.04 0.12
N ASN A 118 -12.34 2.17 0.18
CA ASN A 118 -11.77 3.43 0.63
C ASN A 118 -11.26 3.31 2.07
N PHE A 119 -12.07 2.72 2.95
CA PHE A 119 -11.67 2.46 4.32
C PHE A 119 -10.47 1.50 4.41
N SER A 120 -10.48 0.41 3.63
CA SER A 120 -9.37 -0.55 3.56
C SER A 120 -8.07 0.12 3.13
N ASN A 121 -8.12 1.00 2.12
CA ASN A 121 -6.96 1.75 1.65
C ASN A 121 -6.39 2.68 2.73
N MET A 122 -7.24 3.28 3.56
CA MET A 122 -6.79 4.07 4.71
C MET A 122 -6.04 3.20 5.72
N MET A 123 -6.55 2.02 6.03
CA MET A 123 -5.91 1.08 6.96
C MET A 123 -4.63 0.46 6.39
N TYR A 124 -4.51 0.33 5.07
CA TYR A 124 -3.33 -0.19 4.37
C TYR A 124 -2.06 0.63 4.63
N ALA A 125 -2.18 1.89 5.03
CA ALA A 125 -1.02 2.73 5.38
C ALA A 125 -0.13 2.11 6.47
N PHE A 126 -0.70 1.34 7.40
CA PHE A 126 0.06 0.72 8.49
C PHE A 126 0.91 -0.46 8.03
N PRO A 127 0.37 -1.52 7.38
CA PRO A 127 1.18 -2.61 6.85
C PRO A 127 2.27 -2.14 5.88
N VAL A 128 1.98 -1.15 5.02
CA VAL A 128 2.96 -0.56 4.10
C VAL A 128 4.08 0.15 4.85
N SER A 129 3.76 0.89 5.92
CA SER A 129 4.76 1.55 6.76
C SER A 129 5.69 0.55 7.43
N ILE A 130 5.14 -0.54 7.97
CA ILE A 130 5.92 -1.64 8.56
C ILE A 130 6.78 -2.29 7.47
N SER A 131 6.21 -2.59 6.31
CA SER A 131 6.92 -3.16 5.15
C SER A 131 8.12 -2.31 4.73
N SER A 132 7.92 -1.01 4.60
CA SER A 132 8.98 -0.05 4.23
C SER A 132 10.07 0.04 5.29
N THR A 133 9.68 0.08 6.56
CA THR A 133 10.61 0.08 7.70
C THR A 133 11.45 -1.19 7.73
N MET A 134 10.82 -2.34 7.54
CA MET A 134 11.52 -3.63 7.49
C MET A 134 12.51 -3.70 6.33
N ALA A 135 12.17 -3.19 5.16
CA ALA A 135 13.09 -3.13 4.03
C ALA A 135 14.35 -2.30 4.36
N ILE A 136 14.19 -1.17 5.03
CA ILE A 136 15.30 -0.30 5.43
C ILE A 136 16.18 -0.97 6.49
N ILE A 137 15.58 -1.49 7.57
CA ILE A 137 16.32 -2.10 8.68
C ILE A 137 17.07 -3.35 8.21
N VAL A 138 16.41 -4.22 7.46
CA VAL A 138 17.02 -5.46 6.96
C VAL A 138 18.19 -5.16 6.03
N SER A 139 18.03 -4.23 5.09
CA SER A 139 19.12 -3.85 4.19
C SER A 139 20.30 -3.22 4.92
N TYR A 140 20.04 -2.38 5.93
CA TYR A 140 21.06 -1.74 6.75
C TYR A 140 21.87 -2.77 7.55
N GLU A 141 21.21 -3.68 8.27
CA GLU A 141 21.88 -4.69 9.10
C GLU A 141 22.64 -5.73 8.27
N LEU A 142 22.10 -6.10 7.10
CA LEU A 142 22.82 -6.97 6.16
C LEU A 142 24.07 -6.26 5.62
N GLY A 143 23.97 -4.99 5.25
CA GLY A 143 25.11 -4.19 4.81
C GLY A 143 26.17 -4.01 5.89
N ALA A 144 25.77 -4.02 7.17
CA ALA A 144 26.66 -3.98 8.33
C ALA A 144 27.26 -5.36 8.69
N GLY A 145 26.94 -6.43 7.96
CA GLY A 145 27.45 -7.77 8.23
C GLY A 145 26.89 -8.46 9.47
N ARG A 146 25.65 -8.10 9.89
CA ARG A 146 25.01 -8.60 11.13
C ARG A 146 23.75 -9.45 10.85
N PRO A 147 23.84 -10.60 10.20
CA PRO A 147 22.68 -11.41 9.79
C PRO A 147 21.85 -11.94 10.96
N GLU A 148 22.47 -12.17 12.14
CA GLU A 148 21.73 -12.60 13.34
C GLU A 148 20.78 -11.52 13.87
N VAL A 149 21.21 -10.27 13.81
CA VAL A 149 20.39 -9.11 14.21
C VAL A 149 19.21 -8.95 13.26
N VAL A 150 19.41 -9.24 11.98
CA VAL A 150 18.32 -9.23 10.96
C VAL A 150 17.20 -10.18 11.36
N LYS A 151 17.50 -11.40 11.82
CA LYS A 151 16.46 -12.35 12.24
C LYS A 151 15.64 -11.84 13.41
N GLN A 152 16.30 -11.18 14.39
CA GLN A 152 15.61 -10.57 15.51
C GLN A 152 14.66 -9.46 15.05
N TYR A 153 15.10 -8.57 14.17
CA TYR A 153 14.25 -7.52 13.59
C TYR A 153 13.11 -8.10 12.75
N CYS A 154 13.36 -9.14 11.95
CA CYS A 154 12.32 -9.83 11.20
C CYS A 154 11.24 -10.42 12.10
N ARG A 155 11.63 -10.99 13.25
CA ARG A 155 10.69 -11.50 14.26
C ARG A 155 9.91 -10.37 14.90
N LEU A 156 10.60 -9.31 15.32
CA LEU A 156 9.99 -8.14 15.96
C LEU A 156 9.00 -7.44 15.02
N GLY A 157 9.39 -7.18 13.78
CA GLY A 157 8.52 -6.55 12.78
C GLY A 157 7.24 -7.34 12.51
N ARG A 158 7.32 -8.67 12.46
CA ARG A 158 6.14 -9.53 12.33
C ARG A 158 5.25 -9.50 13.57
N LEU A 159 5.84 -9.47 14.77
CA LEU A 159 5.10 -9.37 16.03
C LEU A 159 4.37 -8.01 16.14
N ILE A 160 5.02 -6.92 15.76
CA ILE A 160 4.41 -5.59 15.72
C ILE A 160 3.26 -5.58 14.71
N ALA A 161 3.47 -6.13 13.51
CA ALA A 161 2.44 -6.24 12.49
C ALA A 161 1.23 -7.05 12.99
N PHE A 162 1.47 -8.20 13.63
CA PHE A 162 0.42 -9.03 14.20
C PHE A 162 -0.34 -8.34 15.34
N GLY A 163 0.37 -7.66 16.24
CA GLY A 163 -0.25 -6.86 17.30
C GLY A 163 -1.14 -5.75 16.71
N PHE A 164 -0.66 -5.10 15.66
CA PHE A 164 -1.44 -4.08 14.97
C PHE A 164 -2.68 -4.68 14.26
N ALA A 165 -2.56 -5.87 13.66
CA ALA A 165 -3.69 -6.57 13.05
C ALA A 165 -4.79 -6.86 14.08
N ILE A 166 -4.42 -7.29 15.30
CA ILE A 166 -5.39 -7.54 16.38
C ILE A 166 -6.12 -6.24 16.78
N ILE A 167 -5.38 -5.15 16.95
CA ILE A 167 -5.97 -3.84 17.28
C ILE A 167 -6.93 -3.38 16.19
N THR A 168 -6.51 -3.45 14.94
CA THR A 168 -7.33 -3.06 13.78
C THR A 168 -8.57 -3.94 13.65
N LEU A 169 -8.41 -5.26 13.86
CA LEU A 169 -9.52 -6.21 13.83
C LEU A 169 -10.54 -5.91 14.93
N ALA A 170 -10.09 -5.70 16.16
CA ALA A 170 -10.96 -5.37 17.27
C ALA A 170 -11.70 -4.04 17.05
N PHE A 171 -10.99 -3.02 16.57
CA PHE A 171 -11.56 -1.72 16.25
C PHE A 171 -12.62 -1.82 15.15
N LEU A 172 -12.29 -2.42 14.02
CA LEU A 172 -13.20 -2.59 12.91
C LEU A 172 -14.42 -3.46 13.27
N TYR A 173 -14.19 -4.59 13.96
CA TYR A 173 -15.28 -5.45 14.37
C TYR A 173 -16.29 -4.72 15.25
N THR A 174 -15.80 -3.88 16.17
CA THR A 174 -16.64 -3.12 17.09
C THR A 174 -17.36 -1.95 16.38
N PHE A 175 -16.67 -1.24 15.50
CA PHE A 175 -17.17 0.02 14.96
C PHE A 175 -17.65 -0.07 13.50
N ARG A 176 -17.66 -1.25 12.86
CA ARG A 176 -17.99 -1.41 11.44
C ARG A 176 -19.34 -0.79 11.03
N TYR A 177 -20.36 -0.88 11.89
CA TYR A 177 -21.67 -0.31 11.61
C TYR A 177 -21.63 1.21 11.66
N GLN A 178 -21.00 1.78 12.68
CA GLN A 178 -20.82 3.23 12.81
C GLN A 178 -19.99 3.81 11.67
N LEU A 179 -18.92 3.11 11.29
CA LEU A 179 -18.07 3.47 10.17
C LEU A 179 -18.83 3.43 8.84
N ALA A 180 -19.65 2.41 8.62
CA ALA A 180 -20.52 2.34 7.44
C ALA A 180 -21.50 3.54 7.40
N GLY A 181 -22.03 3.93 8.55
CA GLY A 181 -22.92 5.10 8.70
C GLY A 181 -22.27 6.46 8.40
N LEU A 182 -20.93 6.55 8.40
CA LEU A 182 -20.21 7.76 7.98
C LEU A 182 -20.27 7.98 6.45
N TYR A 183 -20.38 6.90 5.67
CA TYR A 183 -20.42 6.96 4.21
C TYR A 183 -21.83 7.15 3.64
N GLY A 184 -22.88 6.81 4.42
CA GLY A 184 -24.27 6.97 3.99
C GLY A 184 -25.25 6.72 5.12
N LYS A 185 -26.48 7.26 5.00
CA LYS A 185 -27.53 7.16 6.02
C LYS A 185 -28.65 6.17 5.65
N ASP A 186 -28.68 5.70 4.41
CA ASP A 186 -29.66 4.71 3.97
C ASP A 186 -29.44 3.39 4.72
N PRO A 187 -30.44 2.82 5.41
CA PRO A 187 -30.30 1.58 6.16
C PRO A 187 -29.82 0.41 5.33
N ILE A 188 -30.28 0.28 4.06
CA ILE A 188 -29.88 -0.79 3.15
C ILE A 188 -28.40 -0.64 2.77
N PHE A 189 -27.97 0.60 2.47
CA PHE A 189 -26.57 0.90 2.18
C PHE A 189 -25.67 0.59 3.37
N VAL A 190 -26.05 1.03 4.59
CA VAL A 190 -25.26 0.81 5.81
C VAL A 190 -25.14 -0.69 6.10
N GLN A 191 -26.21 -1.44 5.96
CA GLN A 191 -26.19 -2.89 6.15
C GLN A 191 -25.23 -3.57 5.16
N GLN A 192 -25.35 -3.26 3.87
CA GLN A 192 -24.50 -3.84 2.83
C GLN A 192 -23.03 -3.43 2.99
N THR A 193 -22.77 -2.16 3.30
CA THR A 193 -21.41 -1.67 3.57
C THR A 193 -20.81 -2.36 4.79
N THR A 194 -21.59 -2.63 5.84
CA THR A 194 -21.14 -3.36 7.03
C THR A 194 -20.68 -4.78 6.69
N ILE A 195 -21.36 -5.45 5.76
CA ILE A 195 -20.95 -6.78 5.27
C ILE A 195 -19.63 -6.67 4.52
N PHE A 196 -19.47 -5.72 3.60
CA PHE A 196 -18.20 -5.49 2.91
C PHE A 196 -17.07 -5.14 3.86
N MET A 197 -17.32 -4.34 4.89
CA MET A 197 -16.35 -4.04 5.93
C MET A 197 -15.95 -5.29 6.74
N THR A 198 -16.82 -6.27 6.86
CA THR A 198 -16.47 -7.56 7.48
C THR A 198 -15.48 -8.34 6.61
N PHE A 199 -15.64 -8.35 5.28
CA PHE A 199 -14.62 -8.91 4.38
C PHE A 199 -13.32 -8.10 4.43
N SER A 200 -13.41 -6.79 4.56
CA SER A 200 -12.25 -5.91 4.75
C SER A 200 -11.43 -6.27 5.99
N LEU A 201 -12.04 -6.77 7.07
CA LEU A 201 -11.30 -7.28 8.24
C LEU A 201 -10.36 -8.43 7.86
N PHE A 202 -10.89 -9.44 7.17
CA PHE A 202 -10.10 -10.60 6.75
C PHE A 202 -9.02 -10.19 5.74
N PHE A 203 -9.35 -9.27 4.83
CA PHE A 203 -8.39 -8.69 3.90
C PHE A 203 -7.23 -8.01 4.65
N GLN A 204 -7.54 -7.18 5.64
CA GLN A 204 -6.54 -6.46 6.42
C GLN A 204 -5.63 -7.40 7.23
N VAL A 205 -6.19 -8.49 7.79
CA VAL A 205 -5.39 -9.51 8.48
C VAL A 205 -4.43 -10.20 7.51
N ALA A 206 -4.92 -10.61 6.34
CA ALA A 206 -4.09 -11.26 5.32
C ALA A 206 -2.98 -10.30 4.80
N ASP A 207 -3.31 -9.04 4.59
CA ASP A 207 -2.36 -8.02 4.15
C ASP A 207 -1.30 -7.71 5.22
N THR A 208 -1.69 -7.58 6.48
CA THR A 208 -0.75 -7.38 7.59
C THR A 208 0.22 -8.57 7.76
N PHE A 209 -0.14 -9.74 7.30
CA PHE A 209 0.77 -10.88 7.24
C PHE A 209 1.70 -10.81 6.01
N ALA A 210 1.19 -10.48 4.84
CA ALA A 210 1.94 -10.51 3.58
C ALA A 210 2.88 -9.29 3.41
N ALA A 211 2.43 -8.08 3.72
CA ALA A 211 3.17 -6.86 3.43
C ALA A 211 4.52 -6.73 4.18
N PRO A 212 4.66 -7.06 5.48
CA PRO A 212 5.95 -7.05 6.15
C PRO A 212 6.94 -8.05 5.55
N LEU A 213 6.47 -9.25 5.14
CA LEU A 213 7.31 -10.26 4.49
C LEU A 213 7.85 -9.76 3.16
N GLN A 214 7.02 -9.09 2.36
CA GLN A 214 7.44 -8.44 1.11
C GLN A 214 8.52 -7.38 1.38
N GLY A 215 8.38 -6.57 2.44
CA GLY A 215 9.37 -5.58 2.86
C GLY A 215 10.69 -6.23 3.28
N ILE A 216 10.65 -7.30 4.06
CA ILE A 216 11.84 -8.06 4.48
C ILE A 216 12.57 -8.60 3.25
N LEU A 217 11.88 -9.25 2.30
CA LEU A 217 12.48 -9.79 1.08
C LEU A 217 13.14 -8.68 0.23
N ARG A 218 12.51 -7.50 0.14
CA ARG A 218 13.14 -6.31 -0.49
C ARG A 218 14.44 -5.92 0.22
N GLY A 219 14.49 -6.00 1.54
CA GLY A 219 15.69 -5.74 2.33
C GLY A 219 16.83 -6.70 2.04
N TYR A 220 16.52 -7.96 1.71
CA TYR A 220 17.47 -8.97 1.22
C TYR A 220 17.88 -8.79 -0.27
N LYS A 221 17.41 -7.73 -0.94
CA LYS A 221 17.54 -7.50 -2.38
C LYS A 221 16.89 -8.60 -3.25
N ASP A 222 16.05 -9.44 -2.68
CA ASP A 222 15.23 -10.42 -3.41
C ASP A 222 13.91 -9.77 -3.80
N THR A 223 13.83 -9.22 -5.00
CA THR A 223 12.66 -8.49 -5.50
C THR A 223 11.94 -9.23 -6.62
N THR A 224 12.69 -9.99 -7.42
CA THR A 224 12.16 -10.70 -8.60
C THR A 224 11.25 -11.86 -8.21
N VAL A 225 11.65 -12.69 -7.24
CA VAL A 225 10.84 -13.84 -6.82
C VAL A 225 9.54 -13.39 -6.14
N PRO A 226 9.55 -12.46 -5.17
CA PRO A 226 8.31 -11.89 -4.63
C PRO A 226 7.40 -11.25 -5.67
N PHE A 227 7.95 -10.57 -6.68
CA PHE A 227 7.18 -10.04 -7.79
C PHE A 227 6.43 -11.14 -8.55
N LEU A 228 7.13 -12.20 -8.97
CA LEU A 228 6.51 -13.31 -9.70
C LEU A 228 5.44 -14.04 -8.86
N LEU A 229 5.71 -14.28 -7.58
CA LEU A 229 4.78 -14.90 -6.66
C LEU A 229 3.55 -14.02 -6.41
N GLY A 230 3.74 -12.71 -6.28
CA GLY A 230 2.64 -11.75 -6.13
C GLY A 230 1.77 -11.68 -7.38
N VAL A 231 2.36 -11.51 -8.55
CA VAL A 231 1.63 -11.51 -9.83
C VAL A 231 0.85 -12.81 -10.01
N PHE A 232 1.49 -13.96 -9.76
CA PHE A 232 0.80 -15.25 -9.83
C PHE A 232 -0.40 -15.31 -8.88
N SER A 233 -0.21 -14.91 -7.62
CA SER A 233 -1.29 -14.93 -6.62
C SER A 233 -2.45 -14.01 -7.01
N TYR A 234 -2.16 -12.80 -7.48
CA TYR A 234 -3.20 -11.84 -7.85
C TYR A 234 -3.94 -12.25 -9.12
N TRP A 235 -3.23 -12.69 -10.15
CA TRP A 235 -3.84 -12.96 -11.46
C TRP A 235 -4.36 -14.37 -11.63
N CYS A 236 -3.65 -15.37 -11.09
CA CYS A 236 -4.05 -16.78 -11.24
C CYS A 236 -4.94 -17.28 -10.11
N ILE A 237 -5.02 -16.59 -8.98
CA ILE A 237 -5.86 -17.01 -7.85
C ILE A 237 -7.02 -16.04 -7.63
N SER A 238 -6.74 -14.74 -7.45
CA SER A 238 -7.79 -13.78 -7.08
C SER A 238 -8.94 -13.73 -8.09
N ILE A 239 -8.61 -13.44 -9.36
CA ILE A 239 -9.64 -13.26 -10.40
C ILE A 239 -10.34 -14.56 -10.74
N PRO A 240 -9.64 -15.68 -11.05
CA PRO A 240 -10.32 -16.92 -11.37
C PRO A 240 -11.20 -17.43 -10.24
N LEU A 241 -10.73 -17.36 -8.99
CA LEU A 241 -11.50 -17.78 -7.83
C LEU A 241 -12.72 -16.86 -7.61
N GLY A 242 -12.55 -15.56 -7.74
CA GLY A 242 -13.66 -14.60 -7.61
C GLY A 242 -14.75 -14.83 -8.64
N ILE A 243 -14.37 -15.01 -9.92
CA ILE A 243 -15.32 -15.32 -11.00
C ILE A 243 -15.97 -16.70 -10.80
N PHE A 244 -15.17 -17.70 -10.42
CA PHE A 244 -15.70 -19.06 -10.18
C PHE A 244 -16.76 -19.06 -9.06
N LEU A 245 -16.45 -18.43 -7.93
CA LEU A 245 -17.39 -18.34 -6.81
C LEU A 245 -18.64 -17.52 -7.16
N ASP A 246 -18.53 -16.49 -7.96
CA ASP A 246 -19.65 -15.68 -8.41
C ASP A 246 -20.61 -16.47 -9.31
N HIS A 247 -20.11 -17.46 -10.09
CA HIS A 247 -20.93 -18.31 -10.94
C HIS A 247 -21.48 -19.55 -10.24
N VAL A 248 -20.77 -20.07 -9.24
CA VAL A 248 -21.13 -21.36 -8.60
C VAL A 248 -21.88 -21.17 -7.29
N THR A 249 -21.80 -19.97 -6.69
CA THR A 249 -22.40 -19.67 -5.40
C THR A 249 -23.28 -18.43 -5.47
N ASP A 250 -24.22 -18.31 -4.53
CA ASP A 250 -25.09 -17.13 -4.40
C ASP A 250 -24.41 -15.97 -3.65
N LEU A 251 -23.07 -15.97 -3.55
CA LEU A 251 -22.30 -14.93 -2.85
C LEU A 251 -22.27 -13.59 -3.61
N GLY A 252 -22.49 -13.61 -4.93
CA GLY A 252 -22.52 -12.40 -5.75
C GLY A 252 -21.27 -11.52 -5.58
N PRO A 253 -21.43 -10.24 -5.22
CA PRO A 253 -20.31 -9.29 -5.15
C PRO A 253 -19.24 -9.65 -4.10
N TYR A 254 -19.57 -10.45 -3.09
CA TYR A 254 -18.64 -10.84 -2.02
C TYR A 254 -17.62 -11.88 -2.49
N SER A 255 -17.88 -12.60 -3.58
CA SER A 255 -16.97 -13.57 -4.21
C SER A 255 -15.62 -12.96 -4.55
N TYR A 256 -15.62 -11.72 -5.04
CA TYR A 256 -14.39 -11.02 -5.42
C TYR A 256 -13.52 -10.66 -4.21
N TRP A 257 -14.13 -10.37 -3.06
CA TRP A 257 -13.39 -10.17 -1.81
C TRP A 257 -12.74 -11.46 -1.32
N ILE A 258 -13.43 -12.58 -1.43
CA ILE A 258 -12.85 -13.90 -1.11
C ILE A 258 -11.65 -14.17 -2.02
N GLY A 259 -11.76 -13.88 -3.31
CA GLY A 259 -10.64 -13.97 -4.25
C GLY A 259 -9.44 -13.13 -3.83
N LEU A 260 -9.67 -11.86 -3.50
CA LEU A 260 -8.60 -10.94 -3.02
C LEU A 260 -7.95 -11.45 -1.72
N ILE A 261 -8.74 -11.85 -0.74
CA ILE A 261 -8.24 -12.39 0.54
C ILE A 261 -7.40 -13.64 0.30
N SER A 262 -7.90 -14.57 -0.51
CA SER A 262 -7.21 -15.82 -0.83
C SER A 262 -5.86 -15.57 -1.50
N SER A 263 -5.78 -14.61 -2.42
CA SER A 263 -4.53 -14.26 -3.09
C SER A 263 -3.49 -13.68 -2.11
N LEU A 264 -3.90 -12.84 -1.16
CA LEU A 264 -3.01 -12.32 -0.12
C LEU A 264 -2.52 -13.40 0.84
N VAL A 265 -3.39 -14.32 1.23
CA VAL A 265 -2.99 -15.46 2.08
C VAL A 265 -1.95 -16.33 1.36
N VAL A 266 -2.21 -16.68 0.09
CA VAL A 266 -1.28 -17.49 -0.70
C VAL A 266 0.04 -16.75 -0.92
N SER A 267 0.02 -15.48 -1.29
CA SER A 267 1.24 -14.68 -1.46
C SER A 267 2.04 -14.59 -0.16
N GLY A 268 1.36 -14.37 0.97
CA GLY A 268 1.99 -14.33 2.29
C GLY A 268 2.67 -15.65 2.66
N ILE A 269 2.01 -16.80 2.41
CA ILE A 269 2.61 -18.13 2.62
C ILE A 269 3.84 -18.31 1.72
N CYS A 270 3.73 -17.96 0.44
CA CYS A 270 4.84 -18.06 -0.51
C CYS A 270 6.03 -17.15 -0.10
N TYR A 271 5.76 -15.92 0.35
CA TYR A 271 6.79 -15.01 0.85
C TYR A 271 7.45 -15.54 2.13
N GLN A 272 6.70 -16.17 3.03
CA GLN A 272 7.26 -16.80 4.23
C GLN A 272 8.18 -17.97 3.88
N LEU A 273 7.78 -18.83 2.95
CA LEU A 273 8.59 -19.94 2.47
C LEU A 273 9.88 -19.43 1.80
N ARG A 274 9.76 -18.40 0.96
CA ARG A 274 10.92 -17.77 0.32
C ARG A 274 11.88 -17.15 1.33
N LEU A 275 11.36 -16.44 2.33
CA LEU A 275 12.17 -15.88 3.40
C LEU A 275 12.94 -16.96 4.16
N TRP A 276 12.30 -18.08 4.46
CA TRP A 276 12.97 -19.20 5.12
C TRP A 276 14.11 -19.75 4.30
N GLN A 277 13.95 -19.91 2.96
CA GLN A 277 15.01 -20.34 2.06
C GLN A 277 16.19 -19.38 2.06
N ILE A 278 15.93 -18.08 2.00
CA ILE A 278 16.97 -17.04 2.00
C ILE A 278 17.72 -17.05 3.33
N GLN A 279 17.01 -17.04 4.45
CA GLN A 279 17.63 -17.04 5.78
C GLN A 279 18.49 -18.28 6.02
N LYS A 280 18.08 -19.45 5.51
CA LYS A 280 18.89 -20.66 5.56
C LYS A 280 20.19 -20.52 4.77
N LYS A 281 20.16 -19.88 3.60
CA LYS A 281 21.36 -19.62 2.79
C LYS A 281 22.35 -18.69 3.51
N TYR A 282 21.86 -17.64 4.17
CA TYR A 282 22.71 -16.72 4.96
C TYR A 282 23.25 -17.30 6.26
N GLN A 283 22.78 -18.47 6.73
CA GLN A 283 23.32 -19.17 7.88
C GLN A 283 24.49 -20.08 7.56
N ILE A 284 24.62 -20.49 6.30
CA ILE A 284 25.63 -21.43 5.83
C ILE A 284 26.88 -20.69 5.30
N SER A 285 26.75 -19.42 5.01
CA SER A 285 27.84 -18.53 4.59
C SER A 285 28.39 -17.73 5.76
#